data_4e012998c870db4e9b50e8cd8852f239
#
_entry.id   4e012998c870db4e9b50e8cd8852f239
#
_cell.length_a   1.000
_cell.length_b   1.000
_cell.length_c   1.000
_cell.angle_alpha   90.00
_cell.angle_beta   90.00
_cell.angle_gamma   90.00
#
_symmetry.space_group_name_H-M   'P 1'
#
loop_
_entity.id
_entity.type
_entity.pdbx_description
1 polymer ?
#
loop_
_entity_poly.entity_id
_entity_poly.type
_entity_poly.pdbx_seq_one_letter_code
_entity_poly.pdbx_strand_id
1 'polypeptide(L)'
;MKYYILLIYLLAFSLATEGNTAVKDSLSEALPSASSPLQKLEIMTNLMDLSRQEEQVEYAKQLYWLALEEDEDYYKEAALTEILRFYVNTDAKDSAKVYLAEAERELKGKARDFLVTYMKTIMDVRVVYYTKGEDRMKLIEKYKLRLETEKDMPVLDKISNYYLLGMANSRKGDHVGKGWVSPRLKG
;
A
#
# COMPACT_ATOMS: atom_id res chain seq x y z
N MET A 1 28.94 29.27 1.30
CA MET A 1 27.49 29.28 1.33
C MET A 1 26.85 27.90 1.16
N LYS A 2 27.22 27.09 0.17
CA LYS A 2 26.62 25.74 -0.06
C LYS A 2 26.71 24.79 1.14
N TYR A 3 27.78 24.79 1.89
CA TYR A 3 27.97 23.90 3.05
C TYR A 3 27.12 24.29 4.27
N TYR A 4 26.81 25.57 4.46
CA TYR A 4 25.93 26.03 5.55
C TYR A 4 24.48 25.61 5.31
N ILE A 5 24.01 25.65 4.06
CA ILE A 5 22.67 25.21 3.70
C ILE A 5 22.55 23.69 3.95
N LEU A 6 23.53 22.90 3.56
CA LEU A 6 23.54 21.45 3.82
C LEU A 6 23.55 21.14 5.32
N LEU A 7 24.32 21.89 6.11
CA LEU A 7 24.39 21.74 7.56
C LEU A 7 23.05 22.07 8.24
N ILE A 8 22.37 23.14 7.78
CA ILE A 8 21.03 23.51 8.28
C ILE A 8 20.00 22.43 7.94
N TYR A 9 20.04 21.86 6.71
CA TYR A 9 19.16 20.75 6.33
C TYR A 9 19.42 19.50 7.17
N LEU A 10 20.68 19.14 7.43
CA LEU A 10 21.05 18.01 8.28
C LEU A 10 20.60 18.21 9.73
N LEU A 11 20.79 19.42 10.29
CA LEU A 11 20.30 19.76 11.64
C LEU A 11 18.78 19.77 11.72
N ALA A 12 18.07 20.34 10.75
CA ALA A 12 16.61 20.34 10.71
C ALA A 12 16.06 18.90 10.58
N PHE A 13 16.73 18.05 9.78
CA PHE A 13 16.35 16.65 9.63
C PHE A 13 16.59 15.85 10.92
N SER A 14 17.70 16.07 11.64
CA SER A 14 17.97 15.40 12.92
C SER A 14 16.97 15.82 14.00
N LEU A 15 16.65 17.10 14.11
CA LEU A 15 15.66 17.58 15.06
C LEU A 15 14.23 17.04 14.78
N ALA A 16 13.87 16.90 13.50
CA ALA A 16 12.59 16.31 13.12
C ALA A 16 12.50 14.81 13.47
N THR A 17 13.63 14.07 13.33
CA THR A 17 13.67 12.66 13.69
C THR A 17 13.67 12.44 15.21
N GLU A 18 14.38 13.27 15.98
CA GLU A 18 14.35 13.23 17.45
C GLU A 18 12.97 13.56 18.01
N GLY A 19 12.28 14.56 17.43
CA GLY A 19 10.91 14.90 17.81
C GLY A 19 9.93 13.74 17.63
N ASN A 20 10.03 13.04 16.51
CA ASN A 20 9.18 11.88 16.24
C ASN A 20 9.45 10.72 17.20
N THR A 21 10.70 10.48 17.58
CA THR A 21 11.06 9.43 18.54
C THR A 21 10.49 9.74 19.92
N ALA A 22 10.65 10.96 20.42
CA ALA A 22 10.14 11.36 21.72
C ALA A 22 8.59 11.27 21.81
N VAL A 23 7.89 11.65 20.74
CA VAL A 23 6.42 11.51 20.68
C VAL A 23 6.02 10.03 20.68
N LYS A 24 6.72 9.20 19.92
CA LYS A 24 6.48 7.77 19.84
C LYS A 24 6.71 7.07 21.19
N ASP A 25 7.79 7.42 21.90
CA ASP A 25 8.10 6.90 23.23
C ASP A 25 6.99 7.27 24.22
N SER A 26 6.55 8.54 24.22
CA SER A 26 5.44 9.00 25.05
C SER A 26 4.12 8.26 24.76
N LEU A 27 3.81 7.99 23.48
CA LEU A 27 2.62 7.23 23.10
C LEU A 27 2.73 5.76 23.53
N SER A 28 3.92 5.17 23.43
CA SER A 28 4.19 3.80 23.86
C SER A 28 4.02 3.64 25.38
N GLU A 29 4.46 4.63 26.16
CA GLU A 29 4.25 4.68 27.61
C GLU A 29 2.78 4.92 27.99
N ALA A 30 2.03 5.68 27.17
CA ALA A 30 0.62 5.94 27.42
C ALA A 30 -0.30 4.77 27.07
N LEU A 31 0.10 3.89 26.14
CA LEU A 31 -0.75 2.80 25.65
C LEU A 31 -1.24 1.84 26.76
N PRO A 32 -0.41 1.38 27.73
CA PRO A 32 -0.89 0.52 28.81
C PRO A 32 -1.88 1.20 29.77
N SER A 33 -1.84 2.53 29.87
CA SER A 33 -2.68 3.35 30.76
C SER A 33 -3.93 3.90 30.07
N ALA A 34 -4.15 3.58 28.82
CA ALA A 34 -5.31 4.03 28.07
C ALA A 34 -6.62 3.56 28.72
N SER A 35 -7.52 4.51 28.97
CA SER A 35 -8.74 4.31 29.78
C SER A 35 -9.89 3.68 29.01
N SER A 36 -9.83 3.65 27.69
CA SER A 36 -10.87 3.09 26.82
C SER A 36 -10.29 2.39 25.59
N PRO A 37 -11.03 1.44 25.00
CA PRO A 37 -10.64 0.82 23.74
C PRO A 37 -10.38 1.85 22.62
N LEU A 38 -11.25 2.85 22.49
CA LEU A 38 -11.09 3.91 21.49
C LEU A 38 -9.76 4.66 21.65
N GLN A 39 -9.40 5.02 22.89
CA GLN A 39 -8.12 5.66 23.17
C GLN A 39 -6.93 4.76 22.81
N LYS A 40 -7.04 3.45 23.03
CA LYS A 40 -6.01 2.48 22.58
C LYS A 40 -5.88 2.47 21.06
N LEU A 41 -7.01 2.42 20.35
CA LEU A 41 -7.04 2.46 18.88
C LEU A 41 -6.38 3.73 18.34
N GLU A 42 -6.69 4.89 18.91
CA GLU A 42 -6.08 6.17 18.52
C GLU A 42 -4.56 6.20 18.78
N ILE A 43 -4.11 5.74 19.96
CA ILE A 43 -2.68 5.66 20.27
C ILE A 43 -1.97 4.70 19.33
N MET A 44 -2.53 3.52 19.05
CA MET A 44 -1.94 2.55 18.14
C MET A 44 -1.88 3.07 16.70
N THR A 45 -2.89 3.82 16.24
CA THR A 45 -2.88 4.47 14.94
C THR A 45 -1.73 5.48 14.84
N ASN A 46 -1.56 6.31 15.86
CA ASN A 46 -0.45 7.27 15.89
C ASN A 46 0.93 6.57 15.94
N LEU A 47 1.07 5.47 16.70
CA LEU A 47 2.29 4.67 16.73
C LEU A 47 2.58 4.04 15.35
N MET A 48 1.57 3.54 14.67
CA MET A 48 1.66 3.02 13.32
C MET A 48 2.14 4.12 12.34
N ASP A 49 1.55 5.31 12.39
CA ASP A 49 1.88 6.43 11.50
C ASP A 49 3.28 7.00 11.73
N LEU A 50 3.75 6.99 12.98
CA LEU A 50 5.09 7.43 13.35
C LEU A 50 6.18 6.37 13.11
N SER A 51 5.80 5.12 12.85
CA SER A 51 6.69 4.01 12.62
C SER A 51 6.96 3.79 11.12
N ARG A 52 7.94 2.96 10.79
CA ARG A 52 8.33 2.69 9.40
C ARG A 52 8.59 1.20 9.19
N GLN A 53 8.37 0.74 7.97
CA GLN A 53 8.71 -0.61 7.52
C GLN A 53 8.11 -1.71 8.43
N GLU A 54 8.94 -2.62 8.92
CA GLU A 54 8.53 -3.76 9.74
C GLU A 54 7.81 -3.33 11.03
N GLU A 55 8.28 -2.27 11.66
CA GLU A 55 7.66 -1.76 12.88
C GLU A 55 6.26 -1.20 12.62
N GLN A 56 6.08 -0.48 11.51
CA GLN A 56 4.77 0.04 11.11
C GLN A 56 3.77 -1.10 10.91
N VAL A 57 4.18 -2.18 10.24
CA VAL A 57 3.30 -3.32 10.00
C VAL A 57 2.99 -4.09 11.28
N GLU A 58 3.90 -4.13 12.24
CA GLU A 58 3.61 -4.77 13.54
C GLU A 58 2.57 -3.97 14.36
N TYR A 59 2.66 -2.63 14.38
CA TYR A 59 1.60 -1.80 14.96
C TYR A 59 0.28 -1.92 14.17
N ALA A 60 0.34 -1.98 12.85
CA ALA A 60 -0.85 -2.18 12.03
C ALA A 60 -1.56 -3.51 12.33
N LYS A 61 -0.81 -4.60 12.54
CA LYS A 61 -1.39 -5.89 12.95
C LYS A 61 -2.05 -5.81 14.32
N GLN A 62 -1.40 -5.19 15.29
CA GLN A 62 -1.98 -5.01 16.63
C GLN A 62 -3.24 -4.15 16.57
N LEU A 63 -3.20 -3.05 15.79
CA LEU A 63 -4.36 -2.20 15.55
C LEU A 63 -5.51 -2.98 14.93
N TYR A 64 -5.22 -3.83 13.93
CA TYR A 64 -6.22 -4.66 13.26
C TYR A 64 -6.93 -5.60 14.25
N TRP A 65 -6.18 -6.31 15.08
CA TRP A 65 -6.76 -7.23 16.05
C TRP A 65 -7.61 -6.50 17.08
N LEU A 66 -7.15 -5.38 17.62
CA LEU A 66 -7.94 -4.59 18.55
C LEU A 66 -9.20 -4.01 17.89
N ALA A 67 -9.09 -3.50 16.66
CA ALA A 67 -10.22 -2.98 15.90
C ALA A 67 -11.25 -4.08 15.55
N LEU A 68 -10.79 -5.32 15.39
CA LEU A 68 -11.67 -6.47 15.17
C LEU A 68 -12.45 -6.82 16.43
N GLU A 69 -11.79 -6.81 17.61
CA GLU A 69 -12.43 -7.06 18.91
C GLU A 69 -13.48 -5.99 19.24
N GLU A 70 -13.22 -4.73 18.89
CA GLU A 70 -14.09 -3.59 19.21
C GLU A 70 -15.12 -3.29 18.10
N ASP A 71 -15.11 -4.06 16.99
CA ASP A 71 -15.93 -3.89 15.77
C ASP A 71 -15.84 -2.48 15.14
N GLU A 72 -14.65 -1.90 15.11
CA GLU A 72 -14.38 -0.54 14.64
C GLU A 72 -13.88 -0.55 13.18
N ASP A 73 -14.79 -0.42 12.22
CA ASP A 73 -14.53 -0.56 10.78
C ASP A 73 -13.48 0.42 10.25
N TYR A 74 -13.43 1.66 10.75
CA TYR A 74 -12.45 2.67 10.33
C TYR A 74 -11.01 2.20 10.63
N TYR A 75 -10.78 1.68 11.83
CA TYR A 75 -9.44 1.22 12.25
C TYR A 75 -9.07 -0.12 11.58
N LYS A 76 -10.04 -1.00 11.31
CA LYS A 76 -9.84 -2.21 10.50
C LYS A 76 -9.33 -1.84 9.10
N GLU A 77 -9.97 -0.87 8.43
CA GLU A 77 -9.57 -0.40 7.10
C GLU A 77 -8.18 0.22 7.10
N ALA A 78 -7.89 1.13 8.03
CA ALA A 78 -6.58 1.77 8.16
C ALA A 78 -5.47 0.73 8.36
N ALA A 79 -5.65 -0.18 9.29
CA ALA A 79 -4.68 -1.23 9.59
C ALA A 79 -4.45 -2.18 8.40
N LEU A 80 -5.50 -2.68 7.78
CA LEU A 80 -5.41 -3.57 6.62
C LEU A 80 -4.75 -2.89 5.41
N THR A 81 -4.96 -1.59 5.23
CA THR A 81 -4.31 -0.81 4.18
C THR A 81 -2.79 -0.83 4.36
N GLU A 82 -2.28 -0.56 5.57
CA GLU A 82 -0.86 -0.54 5.84
C GLU A 82 -0.22 -1.94 5.76
N ILE A 83 -0.88 -2.96 6.30
CA ILE A 83 -0.42 -4.35 6.22
C ILE A 83 -0.31 -4.80 4.76
N LEU A 84 -1.35 -4.58 3.97
CA LEU A 84 -1.36 -4.93 2.55
C LEU A 84 -0.31 -4.15 1.77
N ARG A 85 -0.17 -2.85 2.03
CA ARG A 85 0.85 -2.01 1.40
C ARG A 85 2.25 -2.56 1.67
N PHE A 86 2.55 -2.94 2.91
CA PHE A 86 3.84 -3.51 3.27
C PHE A 86 4.11 -4.82 2.52
N TYR A 87 3.20 -5.81 2.59
CA TYR A 87 3.41 -7.11 1.97
C TYR A 87 3.43 -7.05 0.44
N VAL A 88 2.64 -6.18 -0.17
CA VAL A 88 2.69 -5.95 -1.61
C VAL A 88 4.03 -5.30 -1.99
N ASN A 89 4.55 -4.34 -1.22
CA ASN A 89 5.82 -3.67 -1.52
C ASN A 89 7.04 -4.56 -1.30
N THR A 90 7.01 -5.47 -0.34
CA THR A 90 8.08 -6.44 -0.08
C THR A 90 8.00 -7.71 -0.92
N ASP A 91 7.03 -7.80 -1.85
CA ASP A 91 6.76 -8.98 -2.70
C ASP A 91 6.42 -10.25 -1.90
N ALA A 92 5.95 -10.11 -0.67
CA ALA A 92 5.50 -11.20 0.19
C ALA A 92 4.08 -11.65 -0.21
N LYS A 93 3.96 -12.29 -1.39
CA LYS A 93 2.69 -12.58 -2.07
C LYS A 93 1.72 -13.41 -1.24
N ASP A 94 2.22 -14.39 -0.50
CA ASP A 94 1.35 -15.28 0.27
C ASP A 94 0.75 -14.54 1.47
N SER A 95 1.55 -13.72 2.17
CA SER A 95 1.04 -12.84 3.23
C SER A 95 0.06 -11.81 2.69
N ALA A 96 0.36 -11.19 1.53
CA ALA A 96 -0.56 -10.25 0.89
C ALA A 96 -1.91 -10.90 0.55
N LYS A 97 -1.95 -12.15 0.07
CA LYS A 97 -3.19 -12.88 -0.20
C LYS A 97 -4.00 -13.16 1.06
N VAL A 98 -3.34 -13.52 2.16
CA VAL A 98 -4.01 -13.76 3.45
C VAL A 98 -4.73 -12.49 3.91
N TYR A 99 -4.03 -11.37 3.98
CA TYR A 99 -4.63 -10.11 4.42
C TYR A 99 -5.62 -9.52 3.41
N LEU A 100 -5.49 -9.85 2.12
CA LEU A 100 -6.50 -9.50 1.14
C LEU A 100 -7.82 -10.25 1.38
N ALA A 101 -7.75 -11.54 1.72
CA ALA A 101 -8.91 -12.33 2.11
C ALA A 101 -9.54 -11.81 3.43
N GLU A 102 -8.73 -11.35 4.40
CA GLU A 102 -9.21 -10.67 5.59
C GLU A 102 -9.97 -9.39 5.23
N ALA A 103 -9.43 -8.55 4.34
CA ALA A 103 -10.10 -7.33 3.89
C ALA A 103 -11.44 -7.63 3.18
N GLU A 104 -11.49 -8.69 2.37
CA GLU A 104 -12.73 -9.14 1.71
C GLU A 104 -13.79 -9.60 2.71
N ARG A 105 -13.37 -10.21 3.83
CA ARG A 105 -14.26 -10.75 4.86
C ARG A 105 -14.75 -9.67 5.83
N GLU A 106 -13.84 -8.82 6.31
CA GLU A 106 -14.09 -7.92 7.44
C GLU A 106 -14.58 -6.53 7.03
N LEU A 107 -14.14 -6.02 5.86
CA LEU A 107 -14.58 -4.72 5.39
C LEU A 107 -15.90 -4.82 4.62
N LYS A 108 -16.67 -3.71 4.61
CA LYS A 108 -17.96 -3.62 3.94
C LYS A 108 -18.04 -2.43 2.99
N GLY A 109 -18.93 -2.52 2.02
CA GLY A 109 -19.28 -1.42 1.13
C GLY A 109 -18.11 -0.90 0.30
N LYS A 110 -18.08 0.41 0.09
CA LYS A 110 -17.11 1.07 -0.81
C LYS A 110 -15.67 0.98 -0.34
N ALA A 111 -15.42 0.95 0.98
CA ALA A 111 -14.10 0.82 1.57
C ALA A 111 -13.46 -0.52 1.16
N ARG A 112 -14.19 -1.62 1.36
CA ARG A 112 -13.77 -2.95 0.90
C ARG A 112 -13.50 -2.97 -0.59
N ASP A 113 -14.46 -2.52 -1.39
CA ASP A 113 -14.39 -2.61 -2.85
C ASP A 113 -13.18 -1.82 -3.38
N PHE A 114 -12.93 -0.64 -2.82
CA PHE A 114 -11.77 0.17 -3.18
C PHE A 114 -10.45 -0.49 -2.77
N LEU A 115 -10.28 -0.85 -1.50
CA LEU A 115 -9.03 -1.41 -0.99
C LEU A 115 -8.68 -2.72 -1.70
N VAL A 116 -9.65 -3.63 -1.82
CA VAL A 116 -9.45 -4.93 -2.46
C VAL A 116 -9.09 -4.78 -3.93
N THR A 117 -9.83 -3.96 -4.68
CA THR A 117 -9.54 -3.73 -6.11
C THR A 117 -8.20 -3.03 -6.30
N TYR A 118 -7.87 -2.02 -5.47
CA TYR A 118 -6.60 -1.31 -5.52
C TYR A 118 -5.42 -2.24 -5.28
N MET A 119 -5.46 -3.05 -4.23
CA MET A 119 -4.36 -3.97 -3.89
C MET A 119 -4.20 -5.08 -4.92
N LYS A 120 -5.29 -5.66 -5.43
CA LYS A 120 -5.26 -6.60 -6.55
C LYS A 120 -4.61 -5.98 -7.79
N THR A 121 -4.96 -4.72 -8.09
CA THR A 121 -4.38 -4.00 -9.22
C THR A 121 -2.87 -3.82 -9.06
N ILE A 122 -2.39 -3.43 -7.87
CA ILE A 122 -0.93 -3.28 -7.64
C ILE A 122 -0.21 -4.62 -7.78
N MET A 123 -0.79 -5.72 -7.29
CA MET A 123 -0.22 -7.05 -7.48
C MET A 123 -0.14 -7.43 -8.96
N ASP A 124 -1.21 -7.17 -9.73
CA ASP A 124 -1.24 -7.43 -11.17
C ASP A 124 -0.30 -6.51 -11.96
N VAL A 125 -0.12 -5.26 -11.55
CA VAL A 125 0.88 -4.33 -12.11
C VAL A 125 2.27 -4.95 -12.08
N ARG A 126 2.64 -5.59 -10.98
CA ARG A 126 3.93 -6.28 -10.87
C ARG A 126 4.03 -7.44 -11.85
N VAL A 127 2.97 -8.26 -11.96
CA VAL A 127 2.92 -9.35 -12.94
C VAL A 127 3.13 -8.78 -14.35
N VAL A 128 2.40 -7.76 -14.74
CA VAL A 128 2.54 -7.09 -16.05
C VAL A 128 3.94 -6.52 -16.24
N TYR A 129 4.51 -5.94 -15.17
CA TYR A 129 5.84 -5.33 -15.23
C TYR A 129 6.95 -6.33 -15.55
N TYR A 130 6.92 -7.50 -14.92
CA TYR A 130 7.96 -8.52 -15.09
C TYR A 130 7.69 -9.50 -16.24
N THR A 131 6.46 -9.57 -16.77
CA THR A 131 6.11 -10.45 -17.88
C THR A 131 6.63 -9.90 -19.20
N LYS A 132 7.24 -10.76 -20.02
CA LYS A 132 7.86 -10.41 -21.31
C LYS A 132 7.38 -11.33 -22.43
N GLY A 133 7.66 -10.95 -23.68
CA GLY A 133 7.47 -11.81 -24.85
C GLY A 133 6.02 -12.25 -25.04
N GLU A 134 5.85 -13.54 -25.37
CA GLU A 134 4.56 -14.16 -25.63
C GLU A 134 3.61 -14.13 -24.44
N ASP A 135 4.13 -14.27 -23.22
CA ASP A 135 3.29 -14.24 -22.03
C ASP A 135 2.68 -12.85 -21.78
N ARG A 136 3.37 -11.79 -22.18
CA ARG A 136 2.79 -10.45 -22.18
C ARG A 136 1.64 -10.32 -23.18
N MET A 137 1.78 -10.92 -24.36
CA MET A 137 0.69 -10.92 -25.35
C MET A 137 -0.54 -11.65 -24.82
N LYS A 138 -0.36 -12.78 -24.11
CA LYS A 138 -1.46 -13.49 -23.43
C LYS A 138 -2.14 -12.63 -22.36
N LEU A 139 -1.37 -11.82 -21.62
CA LEU A 139 -1.96 -10.88 -20.65
C LEU A 139 -2.77 -9.78 -21.34
N ILE A 140 -2.27 -9.22 -22.45
CA ILE A 140 -3.01 -8.22 -23.24
C ILE A 140 -4.34 -8.80 -23.72
N GLU A 141 -4.31 -9.99 -24.30
CA GLU A 141 -5.54 -10.66 -24.76
C GLU A 141 -6.50 -10.98 -23.59
N LYS A 142 -5.97 -11.42 -22.45
CA LYS A 142 -6.79 -11.65 -21.24
C LYS A 142 -7.51 -10.38 -20.79
N TYR A 143 -6.82 -9.24 -20.69
CA TYR A 143 -7.46 -7.99 -20.25
C TYR A 143 -8.43 -7.43 -21.27
N LYS A 144 -8.15 -7.56 -22.58
CA LYS A 144 -9.09 -7.20 -23.64
C LYS A 144 -10.36 -8.03 -23.57
N LEU A 145 -10.20 -9.36 -23.56
CA LEU A 145 -11.33 -10.29 -23.49
C LEU A 145 -12.22 -10.00 -22.28
N ARG A 146 -11.60 -9.73 -21.13
CA ARG A 146 -12.35 -9.40 -19.93
C ARG A 146 -13.17 -8.12 -20.08
N LEU A 147 -12.61 -7.07 -20.69
CA LEU A 147 -13.32 -5.81 -20.95
C LEU A 147 -14.46 -5.97 -21.98
N GLU A 148 -14.35 -6.91 -22.90
CA GLU A 148 -15.33 -7.17 -23.95
C GLU A 148 -16.49 -8.06 -23.47
N THR A 149 -16.18 -9.03 -22.59
CA THR A 149 -17.15 -10.07 -22.17
C THR A 149 -17.88 -9.73 -20.88
N GLU A 150 -17.23 -9.07 -19.92
CA GLU A 150 -17.82 -8.71 -18.62
C GLU A 150 -18.52 -7.34 -18.69
N LYS A 151 -19.74 -7.30 -19.29
CA LYS A 151 -20.50 -6.04 -19.50
C LYS A 151 -20.87 -5.33 -18.18
N ASP A 152 -21.17 -6.11 -17.16
CA ASP A 152 -21.62 -5.64 -15.83
C ASP A 152 -20.44 -5.49 -14.83
N MET A 153 -19.21 -5.39 -15.34
CA MET A 153 -18.02 -5.21 -14.52
C MET A 153 -18.12 -3.94 -13.66
N PRO A 154 -17.86 -4.02 -12.34
CA PRO A 154 -17.80 -2.85 -11.48
C PRO A 154 -16.85 -1.78 -12.02
N VAL A 155 -17.18 -0.50 -11.80
CA VAL A 155 -16.44 0.63 -12.37
C VAL A 155 -14.95 0.60 -11.97
N LEU A 156 -14.64 0.28 -10.72
CA LEU A 156 -13.25 0.17 -10.24
C LEU A 156 -12.49 -0.94 -10.95
N ASP A 157 -13.10 -2.11 -11.14
CA ASP A 157 -12.50 -3.23 -11.87
C ASP A 157 -12.27 -2.87 -13.35
N LYS A 158 -13.19 -2.14 -13.94
CA LYS A 158 -13.05 -1.65 -15.32
C LYS A 158 -11.89 -0.69 -15.46
N ILE A 159 -11.76 0.27 -14.55
CA ILE A 159 -10.62 1.21 -14.50
C ILE A 159 -9.30 0.44 -14.34
N SER A 160 -9.26 -0.52 -13.40
CA SER A 160 -8.11 -1.39 -13.17
C SER A 160 -7.70 -2.15 -14.44
N ASN A 161 -8.65 -2.79 -15.13
CA ASN A 161 -8.36 -3.53 -16.36
C ASN A 161 -7.87 -2.64 -17.50
N TYR A 162 -8.43 -1.43 -17.68
CA TYR A 162 -7.90 -0.47 -18.66
C TYR A 162 -6.47 -0.03 -18.33
N TYR A 163 -6.18 0.21 -17.05
CA TYR A 163 -4.84 0.57 -16.59
C TYR A 163 -3.82 -0.54 -16.88
N LEU A 164 -4.13 -1.79 -16.51
CA LEU A 164 -3.29 -2.96 -16.75
C LEU A 164 -3.08 -3.22 -18.25
N LEU A 165 -4.13 -3.09 -19.05
CA LEU A 165 -4.05 -3.20 -20.52
C LEU A 165 -3.15 -2.10 -21.10
N GLY A 166 -3.28 -0.86 -20.64
CA GLY A 166 -2.43 0.25 -21.05
C GLY A 166 -0.95 -0.01 -20.73
N MET A 167 -0.66 -0.47 -19.51
CA MET A 167 0.70 -0.84 -19.10
C MET A 167 1.28 -1.99 -19.94
N ALA A 168 0.50 -3.03 -20.19
CA ALA A 168 0.95 -4.16 -20.98
C ALA A 168 1.25 -3.75 -22.43
N ASN A 169 0.46 -2.86 -23.03
CA ASN A 169 0.66 -2.34 -24.38
C ASN A 169 1.84 -1.37 -24.47
N SER A 170 2.05 -0.48 -23.49
CA SER A 170 3.13 0.51 -23.50
C SER A 170 4.51 -0.12 -23.58
N ARG A 171 4.64 -1.34 -23.04
CA ARG A 171 5.89 -2.12 -23.04
C ARG A 171 6.04 -3.06 -24.23
N LYS A 172 5.08 -3.08 -25.16
CA LYS A 172 5.14 -3.91 -26.37
C LYS A 172 6.35 -3.57 -27.27
N GLY A 173 6.87 -2.34 -27.18
CA GLY A 173 8.05 -1.88 -27.92
C GLY A 173 9.41 -2.25 -27.30
N ASP A 174 9.48 -2.80 -26.10
CA ASP A 174 10.74 -3.11 -25.41
C ASP A 174 11.47 -4.36 -25.94
N HIS A 175 11.06 -4.88 -27.09
CA HIS A 175 11.77 -5.97 -27.78
C HIS A 175 13.06 -5.53 -28.49
N VAL A 176 13.35 -4.23 -28.52
CA VAL A 176 14.59 -3.71 -29.12
C VAL A 176 15.38 -2.98 -28.01
N GLY A 177 16.37 -3.66 -27.48
CA GLY A 177 17.34 -3.27 -26.50
C GLY A 177 17.68 -1.78 -26.39
N LYS A 178 16.93 -1.04 -25.59
CA LYS A 178 17.40 0.23 -24.99
C LYS A 178 16.86 0.32 -23.58
N GLY A 179 17.79 0.31 -22.61
CA GLY A 179 17.50 0.50 -21.21
C GLY A 179 16.62 1.73 -20.99
N TRP A 180 15.62 1.57 -20.18
CA TRP A 180 14.77 2.65 -19.71
C TRP A 180 15.61 3.62 -18.88
N VAL A 181 15.99 4.75 -19.49
CA VAL A 181 16.53 5.90 -18.76
C VAL A 181 15.34 6.59 -18.13
N SER A 182 15.22 6.45 -16.83
CA SER A 182 14.27 7.24 -16.01
C SER A 182 14.41 8.71 -16.42
N PRO A 183 13.33 9.43 -16.75
CA PRO A 183 13.41 10.86 -16.96
C PRO A 183 13.84 11.50 -15.63
N ARG A 184 15.10 11.88 -15.51
CA ARG A 184 15.53 12.78 -14.46
C ARG A 184 14.72 14.05 -14.61
N LEU A 185 13.86 14.33 -13.66
CA LEU A 185 13.28 15.65 -13.49
C LEU A 185 14.45 16.63 -13.40
N LYS A 186 14.70 17.36 -14.50
CA LYS A 186 15.52 18.55 -14.49
C LYS A 186 14.65 19.66 -13.92
N GLY A 187 14.87 20.02 -12.69
CA GLY A 187 14.45 21.24 -12.04
C GLY A 187 15.69 22.03 -11.70
#